data_0eff5677a018bbb941d4a766c150ffda
#
_entry.id   0eff5677a018bbb941d4a766c150ffda
#
_cell.length_a   1.000
_cell.length_b   1.000
_cell.length_c   1.000
_cell.angle_alpha   90.00
_cell.angle_beta   90.00
_cell.angle_gamma   90.00
#
_symmetry.space_group_name_H-M   'P 1'
#
loop_
_entity.id
_entity.type
_entity.pdbx_description
1 polymer ?
#
loop_
_entity_poly.entity_id
_entity_poly.type
_entity_poly.pdbx_seq_one_letter_code
_entity_poly.pdbx_strand_id
1 'polypeptide(L)'
;MKKILKTSFFVFSFLALFYSNAFAFIEFKQSKDISSDADGLRQINFKPDGTIMYVTNREKDTTSTTDSVIQYSLSTPFDINTATKTSSTPLTNIDKPHAIKFKPDGKVMYVIDNAELSVRQYNLTTAWDTSTLQYDDDFNVSDENQLRSLVFKTDGTKMYVTGNQTEVIQQFTLSTPWDVKTATKDSTQSSALTSKESNPRSIQFHSSGTIFYIGGNGSDSIHKYTLTTPWDVSTLEFSQSYSFSDQVSSSGNSIMAGFIFSANFTKLYITQDTDSRQSQTGTNTIFEYSVACAGTITCADASANDDVKAIIEANVELSKRIIKNNTLPIFHRIEWLRRHKNKDNLSNLNAEIDFTNEKISKLVSALKNSKKEIDRSYDSEDWFKWSEGRISLGKNKSIN
;
A
#
# COMPACT_ATOMS: atom_id res chain seq x y z
N MET A 1 38.48 0.52 -38.35
CA MET A 1 37.88 -0.19 -37.24
C MET A 1 38.15 0.42 -35.83
N LYS A 2 38.44 1.70 -35.67
CA LYS A 2 38.69 2.34 -34.37
C LYS A 2 37.77 3.52 -34.01
N LYS A 3 36.73 3.81 -34.82
CA LYS A 3 35.80 4.93 -34.58
C LYS A 3 34.41 4.52 -34.06
N ILE A 4 34.04 3.23 -34.12
CA ILE A 4 32.69 2.73 -33.71
C ILE A 4 32.65 2.40 -32.21
N LEU A 5 33.82 2.18 -31.54
CA LEU A 5 33.84 1.79 -30.14
C LEU A 5 33.68 2.96 -29.14
N LYS A 6 33.80 4.23 -29.60
CA LYS A 6 33.68 5.41 -28.72
C LYS A 6 32.25 5.92 -28.56
N THR A 7 31.34 5.61 -29.49
CA THR A 7 29.97 6.10 -29.45
C THR A 7 29.06 5.19 -28.62
N SER A 8 29.35 3.90 -28.55
CA SER A 8 28.57 2.96 -27.69
C SER A 8 28.79 3.15 -26.20
N PHE A 9 29.99 3.64 -25.78
CA PHE A 9 30.29 3.84 -24.37
C PHE A 9 29.57 5.09 -23.79
N PHE A 10 29.30 6.09 -24.64
CA PHE A 10 28.63 7.32 -24.20
C PHE A 10 27.10 7.16 -24.05
N VAL A 11 26.47 6.29 -24.83
CA VAL A 11 25.00 6.02 -24.73
C VAL A 11 24.69 5.16 -23.49
N PHE A 12 25.56 4.22 -23.12
CA PHE A 12 25.35 3.42 -21.90
C PHE A 12 25.62 4.21 -20.60
N SER A 13 26.51 5.19 -20.64
CA SER A 13 26.80 6.06 -19.48
C SER A 13 25.71 7.10 -19.23
N PHE A 14 24.91 7.46 -20.24
CA PHE A 14 23.82 8.44 -20.09
C PHE A 14 22.49 7.79 -19.62
N LEU A 15 22.30 6.47 -19.84
CA LEU A 15 21.14 5.74 -19.32
C LEU A 15 21.28 5.36 -17.85
N ALA A 16 22.50 5.37 -17.29
CA ALA A 16 22.76 5.05 -15.88
C ALA A 16 22.49 6.23 -14.92
N LEU A 17 22.22 7.44 -15.43
CA LEU A 17 22.04 8.65 -14.62
C LEU A 17 20.58 9.01 -14.32
N PHE A 18 19.61 8.21 -14.74
CA PHE A 18 18.19 8.46 -14.47
C PHE A 18 17.52 7.45 -13.52
N TYR A 19 18.27 6.59 -12.85
CA TYR A 19 17.78 5.98 -11.62
C TYR A 19 17.97 6.99 -10.46
N SER A 20 17.28 8.12 -10.53
CA SER A 20 17.02 8.88 -9.31
C SER A 20 16.14 7.97 -8.46
N ASN A 21 16.75 7.38 -7.41
CA ASN A 21 15.97 6.81 -6.33
C ASN A 21 14.96 7.88 -5.91
N ALA A 22 13.69 7.64 -6.20
CA ALA A 22 12.62 8.50 -5.73
C ALA A 22 12.58 8.31 -4.21
N PHE A 23 13.30 9.14 -3.47
CA PHE A 23 13.26 9.16 -2.02
C PHE A 23 11.87 9.64 -1.62
N ALA A 24 11.18 8.86 -0.81
CA ALA A 24 9.99 9.37 -0.15
C ALA A 24 10.45 10.50 0.78
N PHE A 25 9.86 11.68 0.63
CA PHE A 25 10.06 12.79 1.56
C PHE A 25 8.94 12.72 2.60
N ILE A 26 9.31 12.59 3.87
CA ILE A 26 8.40 12.55 5.00
C ILE A 26 8.58 13.86 5.77
N GLU A 27 7.53 14.67 5.83
CA GLU A 27 7.56 16.00 6.45
C GLU A 27 6.54 16.08 7.57
N PHE A 28 6.98 16.49 8.75
CA PHE A 28 6.09 16.76 9.88
C PHE A 28 5.07 17.86 9.54
N LYS A 29 3.81 17.63 9.87
CA LYS A 29 2.71 18.58 9.63
C LYS A 29 2.12 19.10 10.92
N GLN A 30 1.75 18.23 11.83
CA GLN A 30 1.04 18.59 13.05
C GLN A 30 1.07 17.45 14.07
N SER A 31 0.68 17.79 15.30
CA SER A 31 0.48 16.81 16.36
C SER A 31 -0.80 17.11 17.14
N LYS A 32 -1.37 16.07 17.74
CA LYS A 32 -2.54 16.16 18.62
C LYS A 32 -2.27 15.44 19.92
N ASP A 33 -2.36 16.17 21.02
CA ASP A 33 -2.37 15.61 22.37
C ASP A 33 -3.78 15.08 22.67
N ILE A 34 -3.86 13.81 23.07
CA ILE A 34 -5.10 13.13 23.48
C ILE A 34 -5.03 12.60 24.92
N SER A 35 -4.13 13.14 25.74
CA SER A 35 -3.93 12.70 27.12
C SER A 35 -5.17 12.87 28.00
N SER A 36 -6.07 13.81 27.64
CA SER A 36 -7.37 13.94 28.31
C SER A 36 -8.34 12.80 27.99
N ASP A 37 -8.10 12.07 26.93
CA ASP A 37 -8.99 11.02 26.41
C ASP A 37 -8.45 9.60 26.63
N ALA A 38 -7.13 9.44 26.68
CA ALA A 38 -6.44 8.16 26.76
C ALA A 38 -5.34 8.20 27.81
N ASP A 39 -5.26 7.17 28.63
CA ASP A 39 -4.17 7.01 29.62
C ASP A 39 -2.93 6.36 29.00
N GLY A 40 -3.08 5.37 28.17
CA GLY A 40 -2.01 4.65 27.50
C GLY A 40 -2.26 4.43 26.03
N LEU A 41 -1.88 5.41 25.24
CA LEU A 41 -1.97 5.36 23.78
C LEU A 41 -1.09 4.23 23.25
N ARG A 42 -1.68 3.31 22.48
CA ARG A 42 -0.92 2.26 21.80
C ARG A 42 -0.92 2.47 20.30
N GLN A 43 -1.92 2.04 19.62
CA GLN A 43 -1.96 2.14 18.17
C GLN A 43 -3.23 2.87 17.71
N ILE A 44 -3.15 3.47 16.55
CA ILE A 44 -4.32 4.05 15.89
C ILE A 44 -4.66 3.29 14.61
N ASN A 45 -5.91 3.39 14.19
CA ASN A 45 -6.38 2.91 12.90
C ASN A 45 -7.40 3.90 12.35
N PHE A 46 -7.58 3.90 11.04
CA PHE A 46 -8.58 4.73 10.38
C PHE A 46 -9.58 3.87 9.62
N LYS A 47 -10.81 4.32 9.56
CA LYS A 47 -11.73 3.89 8.51
C LYS A 47 -11.10 4.25 7.16
N PRO A 48 -11.25 3.43 6.10
CA PRO A 48 -10.58 3.66 4.81
C PRO A 48 -10.80 5.04 4.18
N ASP A 49 -11.97 5.66 4.42
CA ASP A 49 -12.29 7.01 3.95
C ASP A 49 -11.71 8.14 4.83
N GLY A 50 -11.06 7.79 5.96
CA GLY A 50 -10.44 8.74 6.87
C GLY A 50 -11.39 9.54 7.75
N THR A 51 -12.69 9.27 7.72
CA THR A 51 -13.70 10.02 8.51
C THR A 51 -13.78 9.59 9.96
N ILE A 52 -13.23 8.42 10.30
CA ILE A 52 -13.22 7.88 11.66
C ILE A 52 -11.79 7.41 11.99
N MET A 53 -11.34 7.77 13.19
CA MET A 53 -10.08 7.29 13.78
C MET A 53 -10.39 6.49 15.04
N TYR A 54 -9.67 5.39 15.22
CA TYR A 54 -9.74 4.52 16.38
C TYR A 54 -8.41 4.54 17.11
N VAL A 55 -8.46 4.54 18.43
CA VAL A 55 -7.29 4.53 19.30
C VAL A 55 -7.43 3.36 20.27
N THR A 56 -6.40 2.52 20.35
CA THR A 56 -6.30 1.52 21.40
C THR A 56 -5.74 2.20 22.66
N ASN A 57 -6.55 2.23 23.69
CA ASN A 57 -6.20 2.79 25.00
C ASN A 57 -5.96 1.64 25.97
N ARG A 58 -4.75 1.57 26.51
CA ARG A 58 -4.39 0.67 27.59
C ARG A 58 -4.39 1.43 28.90
N GLU A 59 -5.22 0.99 29.84
CA GLU A 59 -5.26 1.56 31.18
C GLU A 59 -3.91 1.38 31.89
N LYS A 60 -3.39 2.42 32.51
CA LYS A 60 -2.13 2.40 33.25
C LYS A 60 -2.33 2.07 34.73
N ASP A 61 -3.52 2.35 35.25
CA ASP A 61 -3.86 2.01 36.63
C ASP A 61 -4.16 0.51 36.76
N THR A 62 -3.40 -0.16 37.61
CA THR A 62 -3.60 -1.60 37.88
C THR A 62 -4.89 -1.88 38.67
N THR A 63 -5.57 -0.85 39.17
CA THR A 63 -6.85 -0.96 39.88
C THR A 63 -8.05 -0.70 38.98
N SER A 64 -7.86 -0.09 37.81
CA SER A 64 -8.88 0.13 36.79
C SER A 64 -8.81 -0.97 35.72
N THR A 65 -9.95 -1.48 35.30
CA THR A 65 -10.09 -2.62 34.38
C THR A 65 -10.64 -2.21 33.02
N THR A 66 -10.46 -0.95 32.61
CA THR A 66 -11.14 -0.42 31.42
C THR A 66 -10.21 -0.11 30.27
N ASP A 67 -9.43 -1.11 29.86
CA ASP A 67 -8.85 -1.13 28.52
C ASP A 67 -9.95 -0.89 27.48
N SER A 68 -9.72 0.02 26.52
CA SER A 68 -10.80 0.47 25.66
C SER A 68 -10.33 0.77 24.24
N VAL A 69 -11.29 0.81 23.32
CA VAL A 69 -11.13 1.47 22.02
C VAL A 69 -11.85 2.80 22.05
N ILE A 70 -11.10 3.87 21.80
CA ILE A 70 -11.64 5.21 21.67
C ILE A 70 -11.89 5.50 20.19
N GLN A 71 -13.08 6.00 19.87
CA GLN A 71 -13.49 6.35 18.53
C GLN A 71 -13.60 7.87 18.40
N TYR A 72 -13.05 8.41 17.33
CA TYR A 72 -13.13 9.83 16.96
C TYR A 72 -13.76 9.98 15.58
N SER A 73 -14.62 10.98 15.42
CA SER A 73 -15.05 11.47 14.10
C SER A 73 -14.10 12.58 13.64
N LEU A 74 -13.76 12.60 12.36
CA LEU A 74 -12.95 13.62 11.73
C LEU A 74 -13.80 14.40 10.73
N SER A 75 -13.94 15.74 10.93
CA SER A 75 -14.68 16.58 10.00
C SER A 75 -13.95 16.80 8.67
N THR A 76 -12.63 16.68 8.68
CA THR A 76 -11.79 16.61 7.49
C THR A 76 -11.11 15.25 7.48
N PRO A 77 -11.32 14.41 6.45
CA PRO A 77 -10.73 13.08 6.40
C PRO A 77 -9.21 13.10 6.60
N PHE A 78 -8.73 12.19 7.47
CA PHE A 78 -7.31 12.05 7.77
C PHE A 78 -6.63 13.29 8.38
N ASP A 79 -7.36 14.28 8.87
CA ASP A 79 -6.80 15.43 9.59
C ASP A 79 -7.07 15.27 11.09
N ILE A 80 -6.01 14.92 11.84
CA ILE A 80 -6.13 14.61 13.28
C ILE A 80 -6.56 15.81 14.11
N ASN A 81 -6.29 17.06 13.67
CA ASN A 81 -6.73 18.24 14.41
C ASN A 81 -8.25 18.40 14.41
N THR A 82 -8.93 17.82 13.42
CA THR A 82 -10.40 17.84 13.33
C THR A 82 -11.07 16.69 14.08
N ALA A 83 -10.26 15.79 14.71
CA ALA A 83 -10.78 14.65 15.44
C ALA A 83 -11.51 15.06 16.72
N THR A 84 -12.77 14.61 16.85
CA THR A 84 -13.63 14.79 18.03
C THR A 84 -14.02 13.41 18.56
N LYS A 85 -13.78 13.16 19.85
CA LYS A 85 -14.14 11.89 20.52
C LYS A 85 -15.65 11.67 20.47
N THR A 86 -16.05 10.49 19.98
CA THR A 86 -17.45 10.10 19.89
C THR A 86 -17.83 9.01 20.86
N SER A 87 -16.92 8.10 21.17
CA SER A 87 -17.14 7.01 22.14
C SER A 87 -15.83 6.52 22.74
N SER A 88 -15.94 5.85 23.88
CA SER A 88 -14.90 5.00 24.47
C SER A 88 -15.57 3.69 24.87
N THR A 89 -15.23 2.61 24.17
CA THR A 89 -15.87 1.32 24.35
C THR A 89 -14.92 0.38 25.10
N PRO A 90 -15.30 -0.09 26.29
CA PRO A 90 -14.51 -1.07 27.04
C PRO A 90 -14.28 -2.35 26.23
N LEU A 91 -13.06 -2.85 26.27
CA LEU A 91 -12.69 -4.14 25.70
C LEU A 91 -12.88 -5.22 26.76
N THR A 92 -13.92 -6.04 26.58
CA THR A 92 -14.09 -7.21 27.44
C THR A 92 -13.20 -8.35 26.97
N ASN A 93 -12.74 -9.18 27.93
CA ASN A 93 -11.87 -10.33 27.65
C ASN A 93 -10.50 -9.97 27.06
N ILE A 94 -9.97 -8.80 27.37
CA ILE A 94 -8.63 -8.39 26.96
C ILE A 94 -7.91 -7.70 28.13
N ASP A 95 -6.63 -8.00 28.29
CA ASP A 95 -5.72 -7.28 29.18
C ASP A 95 -4.48 -6.88 28.37
N LYS A 96 -4.10 -5.65 28.44
CA LYS A 96 -2.98 -5.04 27.69
C LYS A 96 -3.17 -5.03 26.17
N PRO A 97 -4.23 -4.35 25.66
CA PRO A 97 -4.44 -4.19 24.23
C PRO A 97 -3.28 -3.43 23.59
N HIS A 98 -2.91 -3.82 22.36
CA HIS A 98 -1.89 -3.15 21.57
C HIS A 98 -2.43 -2.75 20.20
N ALA A 99 -2.22 -3.54 19.17
CA ALA A 99 -2.65 -3.20 17.82
C ALA A 99 -4.15 -3.37 17.63
N ILE A 100 -4.72 -2.52 16.78
CA ILE A 100 -6.10 -2.60 16.32
C ILE A 100 -6.15 -2.64 14.80
N LYS A 101 -6.95 -3.55 14.24
CA LYS A 101 -7.22 -3.65 12.80
C LYS A 101 -8.69 -3.92 12.56
N PHE A 102 -9.16 -3.56 11.37
CA PHE A 102 -10.52 -3.87 10.92
C PHE A 102 -10.48 -4.64 9.62
N LYS A 103 -11.46 -5.53 9.47
CA LYS A 103 -11.81 -6.06 8.16
C LYS A 103 -12.29 -4.91 7.25
N PRO A 104 -12.03 -4.94 5.93
CA PRO A 104 -12.37 -3.83 5.03
C PRO A 104 -13.85 -3.40 5.02
N ASP A 105 -14.77 -4.29 5.38
CA ASP A 105 -16.19 -3.97 5.48
C ASP A 105 -16.60 -3.33 6.82
N GLY A 106 -15.66 -3.21 7.77
CA GLY A 106 -15.87 -2.63 9.11
C GLY A 106 -16.73 -3.48 10.06
N LYS A 107 -17.05 -4.71 9.70
CA LYS A 107 -17.89 -5.59 10.51
C LYS A 107 -17.13 -6.48 11.48
N VAL A 108 -15.80 -6.56 11.33
CA VAL A 108 -14.94 -7.31 12.22
C VAL A 108 -13.77 -6.44 12.64
N MET A 109 -13.47 -6.44 13.91
CA MET A 109 -12.33 -5.77 14.53
C MET A 109 -11.41 -6.80 15.18
N TYR A 110 -10.12 -6.58 15.08
CA TYR A 110 -9.08 -7.41 15.69
C TYR A 110 -8.23 -6.56 16.61
N VAL A 111 -7.91 -7.09 17.79
CA VAL A 111 -7.05 -6.43 18.77
C VAL A 111 -6.02 -7.44 19.29
N ILE A 112 -4.77 -7.01 19.39
CA ILE A 112 -3.74 -7.78 20.08
C ILE A 112 -3.97 -7.70 21.58
N ASP A 113 -4.08 -8.86 22.21
CA ASP A 113 -3.98 -9.05 23.65
C ASP A 113 -2.55 -9.48 24.01
N ASN A 114 -1.80 -8.56 24.59
CA ASN A 114 -0.42 -8.84 24.97
C ASN A 114 -0.29 -9.61 26.30
N ALA A 115 -1.34 -9.72 27.09
CA ALA A 115 -1.32 -10.52 28.31
C ALA A 115 -1.53 -12.01 27.99
N GLU A 116 -2.52 -12.31 27.18
CA GLU A 116 -2.86 -13.68 26.78
C GLU A 116 -2.16 -14.12 25.49
N LEU A 117 -1.31 -13.26 24.90
CA LEU A 117 -0.56 -13.53 23.67
C LEU A 117 -1.46 -13.96 22.51
N SER A 118 -2.58 -13.29 22.35
CA SER A 118 -3.59 -13.66 21.36
C SER A 118 -4.02 -12.51 20.47
N VAL A 119 -4.59 -12.87 19.33
CA VAL A 119 -5.34 -11.98 18.46
C VAL A 119 -6.81 -12.16 18.77
N ARG A 120 -7.45 -11.17 19.41
CA ARG A 120 -8.88 -11.17 19.72
C ARG A 120 -9.67 -10.68 18.52
N GLN A 121 -10.77 -11.39 18.22
CA GLN A 121 -11.72 -11.05 17.15
C GLN A 121 -13.03 -10.60 17.77
N TYR A 122 -13.58 -9.49 17.26
CA TYR A 122 -14.86 -8.92 17.66
C TYR A 122 -15.71 -8.68 16.43
N ASN A 123 -16.98 -9.06 16.49
CA ASN A 123 -17.98 -8.70 15.49
C ASN A 123 -18.63 -7.36 15.84
N LEU A 124 -18.91 -6.54 14.85
CA LEU A 124 -19.65 -5.29 14.99
C LEU A 124 -21.00 -5.42 14.31
N THR A 125 -22.11 -5.21 15.06
CA THR A 125 -23.46 -5.25 14.48
C THR A 125 -23.70 -4.06 13.55
N THR A 126 -23.09 -2.91 13.84
CA THR A 126 -23.05 -1.74 12.95
C THR A 126 -21.62 -1.57 12.48
N ALA A 127 -21.40 -1.62 11.16
CA ALA A 127 -20.06 -1.47 10.59
C ALA A 127 -19.39 -0.16 11.05
N TRP A 128 -18.12 -0.25 11.47
CA TRP A 128 -17.31 0.89 11.92
C TRP A 128 -17.75 1.55 13.23
N ASP A 129 -18.74 1.02 13.93
CA ASP A 129 -19.24 1.53 15.21
C ASP A 129 -18.78 0.60 16.35
N THR A 130 -17.70 1.01 17.05
CA THR A 130 -17.12 0.21 18.13
C THR A 130 -18.04 0.06 19.34
N SER A 131 -19.06 0.93 19.50
CA SER A 131 -20.07 0.77 20.57
C SER A 131 -20.91 -0.51 20.41
N THR A 132 -20.90 -1.11 19.23
CA THR A 132 -21.65 -2.33 18.88
C THR A 132 -20.81 -3.60 18.86
N LEU A 133 -19.58 -3.54 19.34
CA LEU A 133 -18.67 -4.69 19.34
C LEU A 133 -19.15 -5.82 20.25
N GLN A 134 -18.94 -7.03 19.79
CA GLN A 134 -19.20 -8.26 20.53
C GLN A 134 -18.01 -9.20 20.35
N TYR A 135 -17.48 -9.71 21.47
CA TYR A 135 -16.42 -10.72 21.41
C TYR A 135 -16.91 -11.95 20.62
N ASP A 136 -16.09 -12.44 19.73
CA ASP A 136 -16.38 -13.59 18.86
C ASP A 136 -15.44 -14.77 19.17
N ASP A 137 -14.14 -14.59 18.95
CA ASP A 137 -13.15 -15.65 19.13
C ASP A 137 -11.74 -15.06 19.31
N ASP A 138 -10.74 -15.92 19.48
CA ASP A 138 -9.34 -15.55 19.50
C ASP A 138 -8.42 -16.61 18.90
N PHE A 139 -7.20 -16.18 18.60
CA PHE A 139 -6.12 -17.06 18.17
C PHE A 139 -4.87 -16.82 19.03
N ASN A 140 -4.39 -17.86 19.71
CA ASN A 140 -3.18 -17.78 20.55
C ASN A 140 -1.91 -17.88 19.70
N VAL A 141 -0.98 -16.95 19.92
CA VAL A 141 0.34 -16.91 19.27
C VAL A 141 1.39 -17.39 20.28
N SER A 142 1.51 -18.71 20.42
CA SER A 142 2.26 -19.37 21.48
C SER A 142 3.79 -19.12 21.48
N ASP A 143 4.35 -18.68 20.33
CA ASP A 143 5.80 -18.57 20.17
C ASP A 143 6.32 -17.15 20.44
N GLU A 144 5.49 -16.29 21.01
CA GLU A 144 5.84 -14.91 21.34
C GLU A 144 5.46 -14.63 22.81
N ASN A 145 6.22 -13.80 23.51
CA ASN A 145 5.86 -13.42 24.88
C ASN A 145 5.46 -11.95 25.02
N GLN A 146 5.55 -11.18 23.95
CA GLN A 146 5.17 -9.78 23.90
C GLN A 146 4.63 -9.41 22.52
N LEU A 147 3.39 -9.79 22.24
CA LEU A 147 2.73 -9.41 21.00
C LEU A 147 2.53 -7.89 20.91
N ARG A 148 2.80 -7.31 19.75
CA ARG A 148 2.76 -5.86 19.55
C ARG A 148 1.90 -5.43 18.37
N SER A 149 2.00 -6.10 17.24
CA SER A 149 1.29 -5.66 16.03
C SER A 149 0.80 -6.83 15.19
N LEU A 150 -0.26 -6.56 14.43
CA LEU A 150 -0.79 -7.47 13.43
C LEU A 150 -1.15 -6.70 12.15
N VAL A 151 -1.12 -7.41 11.04
CA VAL A 151 -1.65 -6.94 9.76
C VAL A 151 -2.14 -8.14 8.94
N PHE A 152 -3.15 -7.91 8.11
CA PHE A 152 -3.67 -8.92 7.19
C PHE A 152 -3.25 -8.62 5.76
N LYS A 153 -3.13 -9.67 4.95
CA LYS A 153 -3.15 -9.55 3.50
C LYS A 153 -4.49 -8.98 3.07
N THR A 154 -4.52 -8.23 1.98
CA THR A 154 -5.71 -7.51 1.52
C THR A 154 -6.95 -8.38 1.27
N ASP A 155 -6.75 -9.67 0.96
CA ASP A 155 -7.83 -10.65 0.78
C ASP A 155 -8.19 -11.44 2.05
N GLY A 156 -7.49 -11.18 3.17
CA GLY A 156 -7.71 -11.86 4.46
C GLY A 156 -7.21 -13.30 4.55
N THR A 157 -6.53 -13.81 3.53
CA THR A 157 -6.04 -15.21 3.52
C THR A 157 -4.78 -15.40 4.35
N LYS A 158 -4.08 -14.31 4.71
CA LYS A 158 -2.89 -14.34 5.56
C LYS A 158 -2.96 -13.29 6.66
N MET A 159 -2.39 -13.63 7.80
CA MET A 159 -2.17 -12.76 8.95
C MET A 159 -0.68 -12.76 9.29
N TYR A 160 -0.17 -11.60 9.66
CA TYR A 160 1.21 -11.39 10.09
C TYR A 160 1.20 -10.74 11.46
N VAL A 161 2.01 -11.26 12.35
CA VAL A 161 2.17 -10.71 13.70
C VAL A 161 3.64 -10.52 14.03
N THR A 162 3.93 -9.58 14.92
CA THR A 162 5.27 -9.36 15.45
C THR A 162 5.21 -9.03 16.94
N GLY A 163 6.28 -9.32 17.62
CA GLY A 163 6.48 -9.02 19.03
C GLY A 163 7.96 -8.80 19.37
N ASN A 164 8.26 -8.61 20.65
CA ASN A 164 9.59 -8.23 21.08
C ASN A 164 10.52 -9.42 21.37
N GLN A 165 10.01 -10.63 21.55
CA GLN A 165 10.85 -11.74 21.99
C GLN A 165 11.61 -12.35 20.83
N THR A 166 10.88 -12.67 19.75
CA THR A 166 11.46 -13.35 18.60
C THR A 166 12.05 -12.37 17.59
N GLU A 167 11.61 -11.10 17.63
CA GLU A 167 12.01 -10.05 16.70
C GLU A 167 11.85 -10.47 15.22
N VAL A 168 10.92 -11.40 14.97
CA VAL A 168 10.56 -11.89 13.63
C VAL A 168 9.13 -11.51 13.30
N ILE A 169 8.79 -11.52 12.01
CA ILE A 169 7.42 -11.47 11.56
C ILE A 169 6.96 -12.91 11.38
N GLN A 170 5.98 -13.31 12.20
CA GLN A 170 5.33 -14.60 12.06
C GLN A 170 4.19 -14.49 11.05
N GLN A 171 4.13 -15.43 10.12
CA GLN A 171 3.11 -15.50 9.08
C GLN A 171 2.17 -16.67 9.34
N PHE A 172 0.89 -16.43 9.17
CA PHE A 172 -0.18 -17.43 9.33
C PHE A 172 -1.06 -17.45 8.08
N THR A 173 -1.48 -18.65 7.68
CA THR A 173 -2.50 -18.84 6.64
C THR A 173 -3.87 -19.08 7.30
N LEU A 174 -4.89 -18.37 6.83
CA LEU A 174 -6.26 -18.51 7.30
C LEU A 174 -7.04 -19.32 6.26
N SER A 175 -7.59 -20.48 6.67
CA SER A 175 -8.39 -21.33 5.77
C SER A 175 -9.75 -20.69 5.43
N THR A 176 -10.28 -19.86 6.34
CA THR A 176 -11.39 -18.96 6.09
C THR A 176 -10.87 -17.53 6.15
N PRO A 177 -10.92 -16.75 5.05
CA PRO A 177 -10.41 -15.38 5.05
C PRO A 177 -11.04 -14.54 6.17
N TRP A 178 -10.16 -13.79 6.89
CA TRP A 178 -10.55 -12.90 7.98
C TRP A 178 -11.06 -13.58 9.26
N ASP A 179 -11.00 -14.90 9.36
CA ASP A 179 -11.37 -15.64 10.55
C ASP A 179 -10.10 -16.16 11.26
N VAL A 180 -9.71 -15.47 12.36
CA VAL A 180 -8.44 -15.77 13.07
C VAL A 180 -8.44 -17.15 13.71
N LYS A 181 -9.60 -17.70 14.02
CA LYS A 181 -9.75 -19.07 14.55
C LYS A 181 -9.20 -20.13 13.61
N THR A 182 -9.22 -19.83 12.29
CA THR A 182 -8.76 -20.75 11.25
C THR A 182 -7.29 -20.60 10.90
N ALA A 183 -6.56 -19.76 11.65
CA ALA A 183 -5.15 -19.48 11.41
C ALA A 183 -4.27 -20.69 11.70
N THR A 184 -3.37 -20.97 10.77
CA THR A 184 -2.32 -21.99 10.90
C THR A 184 -0.98 -21.33 10.66
N LYS A 185 -0.01 -21.53 11.57
CA LYS A 185 1.31 -20.95 11.42
C LYS A 185 2.03 -21.51 10.18
N ASP A 186 2.52 -20.63 9.33
CA ASP A 186 3.37 -21.02 8.22
C ASP A 186 4.80 -21.32 8.74
N SER A 187 5.51 -22.24 8.08
CA SER A 187 6.92 -22.50 8.37
C SER A 187 7.82 -21.33 7.99
N THR A 188 7.29 -20.43 7.17
CA THR A 188 7.97 -19.22 6.66
C THR A 188 7.99 -18.14 7.73
N GLN A 189 9.19 -17.66 8.07
CA GLN A 189 9.40 -16.55 8.99
C GLN A 189 10.40 -15.57 8.40
N SER A 190 10.30 -14.28 8.77
CA SER A 190 11.34 -13.32 8.41
C SER A 190 12.58 -13.56 9.29
N SER A 191 13.74 -13.57 8.69
CA SER A 191 15.01 -13.84 9.40
C SER A 191 15.80 -12.60 9.77
N ALA A 192 15.33 -11.36 9.49
CA ALA A 192 16.26 -10.26 9.38
C ALA A 192 15.84 -8.94 10.06
N LEU A 193 14.93 -8.93 11.04
CA LEU A 193 14.51 -7.68 11.69
C LEU A 193 15.46 -7.23 12.80
N THR A 194 16.10 -8.14 13.49
CA THR A 194 16.91 -7.95 14.71
C THR A 194 18.00 -6.90 14.58
N SER A 195 18.56 -6.72 13.39
CA SER A 195 19.66 -5.75 13.16
C SER A 195 19.20 -4.30 13.02
N LYS A 196 17.90 -4.05 12.82
CA LYS A 196 17.36 -2.71 12.55
C LYS A 196 16.40 -2.23 13.63
N GLU A 197 15.51 -3.11 14.11
CA GLU A 197 14.52 -2.78 15.13
C GLU A 197 14.46 -3.87 16.18
N SER A 198 14.98 -3.57 17.35
CA SER A 198 15.05 -4.51 18.49
C SER A 198 13.80 -4.51 19.36
N ASN A 199 12.90 -3.55 19.15
CA ASN A 199 11.66 -3.44 19.91
C ASN A 199 10.50 -3.02 18.99
N PRO A 200 10.10 -3.90 18.06
CA PRO A 200 9.08 -3.61 17.09
C PRO A 200 7.73 -3.31 17.76
N ARG A 201 7.03 -2.29 17.30
CA ARG A 201 5.74 -1.83 17.83
C ARG A 201 4.63 -1.88 16.80
N SER A 202 4.98 -1.69 15.52
CA SER A 202 4.00 -1.64 14.45
C SER A 202 4.57 -2.17 13.15
N ILE A 203 3.70 -2.82 12.38
CA ILE A 203 3.98 -3.33 11.04
C ILE A 203 2.88 -2.94 10.07
N GLN A 204 3.24 -2.69 8.81
CA GLN A 204 2.28 -2.44 7.75
C GLN A 204 2.83 -2.87 6.39
N PHE A 205 1.99 -3.52 5.58
CA PHE A 205 2.25 -3.71 4.16
C PHE A 205 1.70 -2.55 3.33
N HIS A 206 2.36 -2.23 2.26
CA HIS A 206 1.76 -1.53 1.14
C HIS A 206 0.75 -2.47 0.43
N SER A 207 -0.29 -1.91 -0.17
CA SER A 207 -1.36 -2.68 -0.84
C SER A 207 -0.86 -3.64 -1.94
N SER A 208 0.30 -3.35 -2.54
CA SER A 208 0.95 -4.23 -3.53
C SER A 208 1.50 -5.54 -2.93
N GLY A 209 1.71 -5.60 -1.60
CA GLY A 209 2.40 -6.71 -0.95
C GLY A 209 3.91 -6.80 -1.20
N THR A 210 4.48 -5.88 -1.98
CA THR A 210 5.91 -5.85 -2.33
C THR A 210 6.73 -4.91 -1.47
N ILE A 211 6.07 -4.11 -0.62
CA ILE A 211 6.71 -3.17 0.32
C ILE A 211 6.13 -3.43 1.71
N PHE A 212 7.03 -3.45 2.68
CA PHE A 212 6.70 -3.67 4.08
C PHE A 212 7.40 -2.64 4.95
N TYR A 213 6.71 -2.18 5.97
CA TYR A 213 7.23 -1.23 6.95
C TYR A 213 7.16 -1.83 8.35
N ILE A 214 8.19 -1.61 9.14
CA ILE A 214 8.27 -1.94 10.57
C ILE A 214 8.90 -0.78 11.32
N GLY A 215 8.44 -0.53 12.53
CA GLY A 215 9.00 0.50 13.39
C GLY A 215 8.67 0.26 14.84
N GLY A 216 9.43 0.89 15.70
CA GLY A 216 9.28 0.75 17.13
C GLY A 216 10.21 1.65 17.91
N ASN A 217 10.31 1.42 19.21
CA ASN A 217 11.10 2.25 20.10
C ASN A 217 12.53 1.73 20.37
N GLY A 218 12.97 0.72 19.64
CA GLY A 218 14.37 0.30 19.65
C GLY A 218 15.27 1.24 18.86
N SER A 219 14.71 1.88 17.83
CA SER A 219 15.44 2.77 16.93
C SER A 219 14.77 4.13 16.71
N ASP A 220 13.54 4.36 17.20
CA ASP A 220 12.69 5.53 16.91
C ASP A 220 12.61 5.81 15.40
N SER A 221 12.52 4.74 14.64
CA SER A 221 12.58 4.76 13.18
C SER A 221 11.52 3.87 12.58
N ILE A 222 11.20 4.14 11.33
CA ILE A 222 10.43 3.24 10.48
C ILE A 222 11.37 2.72 9.39
N HIS A 223 11.47 1.41 9.30
CA HIS A 223 12.29 0.71 8.33
C HIS A 223 11.44 0.20 7.20
N LYS A 224 11.83 0.51 5.98
CA LYS A 224 11.21 0.04 4.75
C LYS A 224 11.98 -1.19 4.23
N TYR A 225 11.23 -2.20 3.87
CA TYR A 225 11.70 -3.40 3.20
C TYR A 225 10.98 -3.58 1.87
N THR A 226 11.63 -4.21 0.92
CA THR A 226 11.02 -4.71 -0.32
C THR A 226 10.93 -6.23 -0.26
N LEU A 227 9.93 -6.80 -0.94
CA LEU A 227 9.75 -8.24 -1.05
C LEU A 227 9.89 -8.64 -2.51
N THR A 228 10.71 -9.65 -2.80
CA THR A 228 10.83 -10.22 -4.15
C THR A 228 9.62 -11.06 -4.52
N THR A 229 8.99 -11.70 -3.52
CA THR A 229 7.69 -12.38 -3.67
C THR A 229 6.64 -11.63 -2.85
N PRO A 230 5.57 -11.09 -3.49
CA PRO A 230 4.55 -10.34 -2.75
C PRO A 230 3.95 -11.16 -1.61
N TRP A 231 3.81 -10.54 -0.43
CA TRP A 231 3.22 -11.13 0.77
C TRP A 231 3.99 -12.32 1.38
N ASP A 232 5.23 -12.56 0.95
CA ASP A 232 6.11 -13.60 1.49
C ASP A 232 7.23 -12.95 2.32
N VAL A 233 7.08 -12.96 3.64
CA VAL A 233 8.01 -12.30 4.56
C VAL A 233 9.40 -12.94 4.60
N SER A 234 9.59 -14.14 4.06
CA SER A 234 10.92 -14.75 3.91
C SER A 234 11.79 -14.05 2.87
N THR A 235 11.15 -13.26 1.98
CA THR A 235 11.80 -12.57 0.87
C THR A 235 12.06 -11.08 1.17
N LEU A 236 11.97 -10.67 2.44
CA LEU A 236 12.23 -9.30 2.88
C LEU A 236 13.69 -8.90 2.64
N GLU A 237 13.87 -7.78 1.96
CA GLU A 237 15.17 -7.13 1.76
C GLU A 237 15.10 -5.70 2.30
N PHE A 238 16.06 -5.34 3.17
CA PHE A 238 16.11 -3.98 3.72
C PHE A 238 16.35 -2.96 2.61
N SER A 239 15.56 -1.88 2.63
CA SER A 239 15.64 -0.79 1.65
C SER A 239 16.12 0.51 2.26
N GLN A 240 15.44 1.00 3.32
CA GLN A 240 15.68 2.33 3.87
C GLN A 240 15.16 2.46 5.31
N SER A 241 15.76 3.36 6.09
CA SER A 241 15.26 3.80 7.40
C SER A 241 14.89 5.28 7.38
N TYR A 242 13.81 5.62 8.10
CA TYR A 242 13.35 6.97 8.34
C TYR A 242 13.37 7.22 9.85
N SER A 243 14.21 8.14 10.33
CA SER A 243 14.28 8.51 11.75
C SER A 243 13.24 9.58 12.08
N PHE A 244 12.63 9.48 13.24
CA PHE A 244 11.66 10.43 13.78
C PHE A 244 12.08 10.98 15.13
N SER A 245 13.33 10.78 15.54
CA SER A 245 13.88 11.18 16.84
C SER A 245 13.79 12.70 17.14
N ASP A 246 13.57 13.52 16.13
CA ASP A 246 13.40 14.97 16.30
C ASP A 246 12.03 15.34 16.91
N GLN A 247 10.99 14.54 16.66
CA GLN A 247 9.62 14.76 17.15
C GLN A 247 9.18 13.68 18.12
N VAL A 248 9.52 12.44 17.83
CA VAL A 248 9.19 11.27 18.66
C VAL A 248 10.43 10.92 19.47
N SER A 249 10.38 11.09 20.76
CA SER A 249 11.52 10.84 21.64
C SER A 249 11.27 9.56 22.45
N SER A 250 12.21 8.62 22.40
CA SER A 250 12.29 7.50 23.36
C SER A 250 13.10 7.85 24.60
N SER A 251 13.49 9.12 24.77
CA SER A 251 14.21 9.56 25.98
C SER A 251 13.28 9.62 27.20
N GLY A 252 13.74 9.11 28.32
CA GLY A 252 12.96 9.04 29.55
C GLY A 252 11.89 7.95 29.49
N ASN A 253 10.63 8.32 29.72
CA ASN A 253 9.49 7.39 29.73
C ASN A 253 8.65 7.43 28.41
N SER A 254 9.09 8.18 27.41
CA SER A 254 8.39 8.27 26.12
C SER A 254 8.77 7.10 25.21
N ILE A 255 7.80 6.53 24.52
CA ILE A 255 7.99 5.45 23.57
C ILE A 255 7.23 5.71 22.27
N MET A 256 7.82 5.39 21.14
CA MET A 256 7.08 5.21 19.90
C MET A 256 6.17 3.99 20.04
N ALA A 257 4.88 4.22 20.26
CA ALA A 257 3.92 3.15 20.55
C ALA A 257 3.40 2.43 19.29
N GLY A 258 3.41 3.10 18.15
CA GLY A 258 3.03 2.54 16.86
C GLY A 258 3.04 3.56 15.72
N PHE A 259 2.79 3.08 14.52
CA PHE A 259 2.59 3.92 13.35
C PHE A 259 1.54 3.34 12.41
N ILE A 260 1.00 4.17 11.54
CA ILE A 260 0.15 3.75 10.42
C ILE A 260 0.26 4.74 9.26
N PHE A 261 0.33 4.24 8.03
CA PHE A 261 0.10 5.05 6.85
C PHE A 261 -1.40 5.11 6.53
N SER A 262 -1.86 6.23 5.99
CA SER A 262 -3.18 6.34 5.39
C SER A 262 -3.36 5.31 4.26
N ALA A 263 -4.61 5.00 3.90
CA ALA A 263 -4.91 4.00 2.87
C ALA A 263 -4.22 4.29 1.52
N ASN A 264 -4.04 5.57 1.20
CA ASN A 264 -3.37 6.04 -0.03
C ASN A 264 -1.87 6.33 0.15
N PHE A 265 -1.28 6.03 1.31
CA PHE A 265 0.13 6.26 1.64
C PHE A 265 0.62 7.71 1.46
N THR A 266 -0.28 8.69 1.50
CA THR A 266 0.09 10.13 1.43
C THR A 266 0.33 10.75 2.80
N LYS A 267 -0.11 10.09 3.86
CA LYS A 267 0.09 10.51 5.24
C LYS A 267 0.63 9.36 6.07
N LEU A 268 1.43 9.71 7.06
CA LEU A 268 1.94 8.81 8.09
C LEU A 268 1.55 9.38 9.44
N TYR A 269 1.08 8.51 10.33
CA TYR A 269 0.80 8.84 11.72
C TYR A 269 1.68 8.02 12.62
N ILE A 270 2.25 8.65 13.64
CA ILE A 270 3.04 8.01 14.68
C ILE A 270 2.38 8.30 16.02
N THR A 271 2.23 7.28 16.84
CA THR A 271 1.75 7.41 18.21
C THR A 271 2.92 7.37 19.18
N GLN A 272 2.91 8.32 20.12
CA GLN A 272 3.82 8.37 21.24
C GLN A 272 3.04 8.20 22.53
N ASP A 273 3.42 7.23 23.33
CA ASP A 273 2.95 7.04 24.71
C ASP A 273 4.07 7.43 25.66
N THR A 274 3.76 8.22 26.63
CA THR A 274 4.67 8.43 27.76
C THR A 274 4.34 7.43 28.82
N ASP A 275 5.19 6.41 28.97
CA ASP A 275 5.00 5.36 30.00
C ASP A 275 5.16 5.96 31.41
N SER A 276 4.05 6.48 31.90
CA SER A 276 3.98 7.17 33.19
C SER A 276 3.79 6.23 34.37
N ARG A 277 4.10 4.93 34.24
CA ARG A 277 4.12 4.04 35.44
C ARG A 277 5.01 4.59 36.56
N GLN A 278 5.84 5.58 36.26
CA GLN A 278 6.67 6.30 37.23
C GLN A 278 6.36 7.79 37.37
N SER A 279 5.54 8.38 36.48
CA SER A 279 5.19 9.81 36.53
C SER A 279 3.85 10.04 35.85
N GLN A 280 2.91 10.67 36.56
CA GLN A 280 1.56 10.97 36.06
C GLN A 280 1.50 12.16 35.07
N THR A 281 2.61 12.59 34.51
CA THR A 281 2.72 13.81 33.68
C THR A 281 3.09 13.53 32.21
N GLY A 282 2.83 12.33 31.73
CA GLY A 282 3.13 11.97 30.35
C GLY A 282 2.06 12.44 29.35
N THR A 283 2.48 12.72 28.11
CA THR A 283 1.57 13.07 27.01
C THR A 283 1.36 11.91 26.08
N ASN A 284 0.10 11.64 25.71
CA ASN A 284 -0.29 10.73 24.67
C ASN A 284 -0.50 11.51 23.37
N THR A 285 0.46 11.44 22.47
CA THR A 285 0.49 12.33 21.29
C THR A 285 0.44 11.53 19.99
N ILE A 286 -0.37 12.01 19.06
CA ILE A 286 -0.39 11.52 17.67
C ILE A 286 0.31 12.58 16.81
N PHE A 287 1.33 12.16 16.06
CA PHE A 287 2.04 12.98 15.08
C PHE A 287 1.57 12.65 13.68
N GLU A 288 1.31 13.66 12.87
CA GLU A 288 0.93 13.55 11.47
C GLU A 288 2.05 14.08 10.58
N TYR A 289 2.40 13.28 9.58
CA TYR A 289 3.38 13.62 8.55
C TYR A 289 2.74 13.52 7.18
N SER A 290 3.13 14.38 6.25
CA SER A 290 2.90 14.15 4.82
C SER A 290 3.98 13.24 4.26
N VAL A 291 3.58 12.37 3.36
CA VAL A 291 4.47 11.47 2.62
C VAL A 291 4.41 11.85 1.16
N ALA A 292 5.53 12.31 0.61
CA ALA A 292 5.65 12.63 -0.80
C ALA A 292 6.80 11.84 -1.42
N CYS A 293 6.61 11.34 -2.63
CA CYS A 293 7.71 10.81 -3.41
C CYS A 293 8.51 11.94 -4.04
N ALA A 294 9.82 11.83 -4.10
CA ALA A 294 10.66 12.74 -4.87
C ALA A 294 10.30 12.60 -6.35
N GLY A 295 9.76 13.68 -6.91
CA GLY A 295 9.20 13.73 -8.26
C GLY A 295 7.65 13.87 -8.24
N THR A 296 7.08 14.16 -9.37
CA THR A 296 5.63 14.40 -9.56
C THR A 296 4.74 13.16 -9.33
N ILE A 297 5.30 12.05 -8.84
CA ILE A 297 4.57 10.82 -8.56
C ILE A 297 4.31 10.78 -7.05
N THR A 298 3.05 10.93 -6.66
CA THR A 298 2.61 10.68 -5.28
C THR A 298 2.89 9.22 -4.91
N CYS A 299 3.30 8.95 -3.67
CA CYS A 299 3.43 7.57 -3.15
C CYS A 299 2.07 6.87 -2.94
N ALA A 300 0.99 7.53 -3.35
CA ALA A 300 -0.33 6.93 -3.43
C ALA A 300 -0.28 5.69 -4.32
N ASP A 301 -1.03 4.69 -3.94
CA ASP A 301 -1.38 3.59 -4.86
C ASP A 301 -1.87 4.24 -6.17
N ALA A 302 -1.11 4.03 -7.23
CA ALA A 302 -1.44 4.59 -8.54
C ALA A 302 -2.88 4.22 -8.96
N SER A 303 -3.41 3.09 -8.43
CA SER A 303 -4.80 2.68 -8.64
C SER A 303 -5.83 3.52 -7.88
N ALA A 304 -5.43 4.30 -6.88
CA ALA A 304 -6.32 5.19 -6.13
C ALA A 304 -6.45 6.59 -6.75
N ASN A 305 -5.53 6.96 -7.64
CA ASN A 305 -5.55 8.24 -8.35
C ASN A 305 -6.52 8.15 -9.54
N ASP A 306 -7.52 9.03 -9.59
CA ASP A 306 -8.53 9.02 -10.66
C ASP A 306 -7.91 9.30 -12.05
N ASP A 307 -6.85 10.10 -12.14
CA ASP A 307 -6.12 10.32 -13.37
C ASP A 307 -5.40 9.05 -13.84
N VAL A 308 -4.84 8.28 -12.90
CA VAL A 308 -4.18 6.99 -13.20
C VAL A 308 -5.20 5.93 -13.56
N LYS A 309 -6.35 5.88 -12.87
CA LYS A 309 -7.47 5.00 -13.25
C LYS A 309 -7.93 5.35 -14.68
N ALA A 310 -8.13 6.62 -14.98
CA ALA A 310 -8.52 7.07 -16.31
C ALA A 310 -7.48 6.66 -17.37
N ILE A 311 -6.18 6.75 -17.06
CA ILE A 311 -5.10 6.30 -17.96
C ILE A 311 -5.12 4.78 -18.14
N ILE A 312 -5.32 4.01 -17.07
CA ILE A 312 -5.42 2.55 -17.13
C ILE A 312 -6.65 2.14 -17.94
N GLU A 313 -7.80 2.73 -17.67
CA GLU A 313 -9.05 2.47 -18.40
C GLU A 313 -8.90 2.84 -19.88
N ALA A 314 -8.28 3.99 -20.20
CA ALA A 314 -7.99 4.40 -21.56
C ALA A 314 -7.05 3.42 -22.28
N ASN A 315 -6.02 2.91 -21.59
CA ASN A 315 -5.10 1.91 -22.15
C ASN A 315 -5.77 0.55 -22.36
N VAL A 316 -6.63 0.12 -21.43
CA VAL A 316 -7.44 -1.12 -21.58
C VAL A 316 -8.38 -0.98 -22.77
N GLU A 317 -9.07 0.15 -22.90
CA GLU A 317 -9.99 0.40 -24.01
C GLU A 317 -9.23 0.50 -25.36
N LEU A 318 -8.07 1.16 -25.37
CA LEU A 318 -7.19 1.20 -26.54
C LEU A 318 -6.73 -0.20 -26.94
N SER A 319 -6.33 -1.02 -25.96
CA SER A 319 -5.91 -2.41 -26.20
C SER A 319 -7.05 -3.25 -26.78
N LYS A 320 -8.26 -3.12 -26.23
CA LYS A 320 -9.47 -3.76 -26.78
C LYS A 320 -9.74 -3.32 -28.23
N ARG A 321 -9.59 -2.03 -28.54
CA ARG A 321 -9.76 -1.50 -29.89
C ARG A 321 -8.67 -2.00 -30.84
N ILE A 322 -7.42 -2.06 -30.41
CA ILE A 322 -6.31 -2.61 -31.19
C ILE A 322 -6.57 -4.09 -31.51
N ILE A 323 -6.94 -4.90 -30.51
CA ILE A 323 -7.27 -6.31 -30.70
C ILE A 323 -8.44 -6.44 -31.68
N LYS A 324 -9.53 -5.71 -31.46
CA LYS A 324 -10.70 -5.74 -32.34
C LYS A 324 -10.39 -5.32 -33.77
N ASN A 325 -9.60 -4.25 -33.94
CA ASN A 325 -9.26 -3.73 -35.26
C ASN A 325 -8.26 -4.62 -36.01
N ASN A 326 -7.40 -5.36 -35.29
CA ASN A 326 -6.44 -6.27 -35.92
C ASN A 326 -7.03 -7.65 -36.20
N THR A 327 -7.97 -8.15 -35.38
CA THR A 327 -8.56 -9.47 -35.58
C THR A 327 -9.68 -9.48 -36.60
N LEU A 328 -10.54 -8.49 -36.63
CA LEU A 328 -11.64 -8.40 -37.59
C LEU A 328 -11.16 -8.33 -39.07
N PRO A 329 -10.17 -7.49 -39.42
CA PRO A 329 -9.61 -7.47 -40.75
C PRO A 329 -9.01 -8.81 -41.20
N ILE A 330 -8.32 -9.49 -40.27
CA ILE A 330 -7.75 -10.82 -40.55
C ILE A 330 -8.86 -11.84 -40.87
N PHE A 331 -9.93 -11.87 -40.09
CA PHE A 331 -11.06 -12.76 -40.35
C PHE A 331 -11.78 -12.42 -41.65
N HIS A 332 -12.00 -11.12 -41.95
CA HIS A 332 -12.58 -10.67 -43.19
C HIS A 332 -11.69 -11.04 -44.38
N ARG A 333 -10.37 -10.95 -44.22
CA ARG A 333 -9.42 -11.31 -45.31
C ARG A 333 -9.40 -12.82 -45.55
N ILE A 334 -9.42 -13.63 -44.48
CA ILE A 334 -9.52 -15.08 -44.60
C ILE A 334 -10.82 -15.47 -45.31
N GLU A 335 -11.93 -14.85 -44.95
CA GLU A 335 -13.24 -15.10 -45.54
C GLU A 335 -13.26 -14.64 -47.02
N TRP A 336 -12.65 -13.48 -47.34
CA TRP A 336 -12.52 -12.98 -48.70
C TRP A 336 -11.64 -13.91 -49.55
N LEU A 337 -10.48 -14.36 -49.06
CA LEU A 337 -9.58 -15.33 -49.72
C LEU A 337 -10.28 -16.66 -49.96
N ARG A 338 -11.13 -17.10 -49.04
CA ARG A 338 -11.91 -18.33 -49.16
C ARG A 338 -12.96 -18.23 -50.26
N ARG A 339 -13.57 -17.03 -50.47
CA ARG A 339 -14.61 -16.79 -51.46
C ARG A 339 -14.05 -16.42 -52.84
N HIS A 340 -12.83 -15.90 -52.94
CA HIS A 340 -12.24 -15.35 -54.13
C HIS A 340 -10.83 -15.95 -54.38
N LYS A 341 -10.75 -17.17 -54.81
CA LYS A 341 -9.49 -17.75 -55.25
C LYS A 341 -8.95 -16.96 -56.44
N ASN A 342 -7.82 -16.26 -56.29
CA ASN A 342 -7.10 -15.45 -57.27
C ASN A 342 -7.75 -14.08 -57.60
N LYS A 343 -7.50 -13.05 -56.77
CA LYS A 343 -7.63 -11.66 -57.17
C LYS A 343 -6.56 -10.80 -56.57
N ASP A 344 -6.08 -9.85 -57.38
CA ASP A 344 -5.00 -8.94 -57.07
C ASP A 344 -5.25 -8.07 -55.84
N ASN A 345 -4.16 -7.74 -55.17
CA ASN A 345 -4.11 -7.01 -53.92
C ASN A 345 -4.36 -5.51 -54.10
N LEU A 346 -5.15 -4.88 -53.24
CA LEU A 346 -5.32 -3.43 -53.17
C LEU A 346 -4.09 -2.79 -52.49
N SER A 347 -2.93 -2.79 -53.16
CA SER A 347 -1.67 -2.36 -52.56
C SER A 347 -1.41 -0.85 -52.53
N ASN A 348 -2.37 0.01 -52.94
CA ASN A 348 -2.12 1.44 -53.17
C ASN A 348 -2.92 2.40 -52.31
N LEU A 349 -3.42 2.00 -51.14
CA LEU A 349 -4.06 2.92 -50.19
C LEU A 349 -3.06 3.46 -49.19
N ASN A 350 -2.52 4.66 -49.42
CA ASN A 350 -1.79 5.42 -48.41
C ASN A 350 -2.78 6.35 -47.70
N ALA A 351 -3.05 6.09 -46.41
CA ALA A 351 -3.81 7.00 -45.59
C ALA A 351 -2.86 7.66 -44.55
N GLU A 352 -2.79 8.97 -44.57
CA GLU A 352 -2.09 9.77 -43.58
C GLU A 352 -3.13 10.31 -42.59
N ILE A 353 -2.93 10.05 -41.30
CA ILE A 353 -3.85 10.49 -40.25
C ILE A 353 -3.12 11.52 -39.39
N ASP A 354 -3.61 12.75 -39.44
CA ASP A 354 -3.15 13.83 -38.56
C ASP A 354 -4.01 13.93 -37.31
N PHE A 355 -3.36 14.00 -36.16
CA PHE A 355 -4.01 14.19 -34.91
C PHE A 355 -3.93 15.64 -34.45
N THR A 356 -5.07 16.25 -34.18
CA THR A 356 -5.16 17.63 -33.67
C THR A 356 -4.66 17.80 -32.23
N ASN A 357 -4.51 16.71 -31.50
CA ASN A 357 -3.95 16.75 -30.14
C ASN A 357 -2.42 16.58 -30.19
N GLU A 358 -1.69 17.62 -29.76
CA GLU A 358 -0.23 17.71 -29.85
C GLU A 358 0.50 16.56 -29.14
N LYS A 359 -0.03 16.05 -28.00
CA LYS A 359 0.56 14.93 -27.27
C LYS A 359 0.41 13.61 -28.03
N ILE A 360 -0.74 13.40 -28.67
CA ILE A 360 -1.00 12.21 -29.48
C ILE A 360 -0.19 12.26 -30.78
N SER A 361 -0.08 13.42 -31.40
CA SER A 361 0.73 13.64 -32.59
C SER A 361 2.21 13.32 -32.32
N LYS A 362 2.78 13.77 -31.18
CA LYS A 362 4.16 13.46 -30.77
C LYS A 362 4.37 11.96 -30.55
N LEU A 363 3.41 11.29 -29.91
CA LEU A 363 3.48 9.84 -29.65
C LEU A 363 3.44 9.04 -30.96
N VAL A 364 2.55 9.41 -31.88
CA VAL A 364 2.43 8.74 -33.17
C VAL A 364 3.67 8.99 -34.05
N SER A 365 4.24 10.20 -34.00
CA SER A 365 5.49 10.52 -34.68
C SER A 365 6.67 9.72 -34.14
N ALA A 366 6.75 9.53 -32.81
CA ALA A 366 7.77 8.69 -32.19
C ALA A 366 7.63 7.21 -32.60
N LEU A 367 6.40 6.69 -32.66
CA LEU A 367 6.10 5.33 -33.14
C LEU A 367 6.41 5.15 -34.64
N LYS A 368 6.10 6.15 -35.47
CA LYS A 368 6.47 6.14 -36.93
C LYS A 368 7.98 6.09 -37.09
N ASN A 369 8.73 6.84 -36.28
CA ASN A 369 10.19 6.88 -36.36
C ASN A 369 10.85 5.57 -35.88
N SER A 370 10.34 4.94 -34.83
CA SER A 370 10.81 3.63 -34.37
C SER A 370 10.56 2.53 -35.41
N LYS A 371 9.43 2.59 -36.11
CA LYS A 371 9.11 1.65 -37.21
C LYS A 371 10.05 1.81 -38.41
N LYS A 372 10.47 3.05 -38.74
CA LYS A 372 11.45 3.29 -39.79
C LYS A 372 12.84 2.74 -39.50
N GLU A 373 13.25 2.65 -38.23
CA GLU A 373 14.50 2.01 -37.83
C GLU A 373 14.46 0.49 -37.92
N ILE A 374 13.30 -0.12 -37.62
CA ILE A 374 13.09 -1.57 -37.72
C ILE A 374 13.05 -2.01 -39.18
N ASP A 375 12.39 -1.26 -40.07
CA ASP A 375 12.28 -1.57 -41.49
C ASP A 375 13.64 -1.49 -42.25
N ARG A 376 14.67 -0.81 -41.67
CA ARG A 376 16.03 -0.76 -42.26
C ARG A 376 16.92 -1.96 -42.00
N SER A 377 16.49 -2.86 -41.11
CA SER A 377 17.30 -4.01 -40.67
C SER A 377 16.91 -5.35 -41.31
N TYR A 378 15.84 -5.40 -42.09
CA TYR A 378 15.37 -6.62 -42.74
C TYR A 378 15.19 -6.39 -44.26
N ASP A 379 16.25 -6.72 -45.00
CA ASP A 379 16.22 -6.89 -46.44
C ASP A 379 16.00 -8.38 -46.72
N SER A 380 14.74 -8.77 -46.94
CA SER A 380 14.40 -10.09 -47.46
C SER A 380 13.27 -9.92 -48.50
N GLU A 381 13.55 -10.30 -49.73
CA GLU A 381 12.74 -10.11 -50.91
C GLU A 381 11.36 -10.82 -50.94
N ASP A 382 10.92 -11.47 -49.85
CA ASP A 382 9.76 -12.38 -49.89
C ASP A 382 8.59 -12.00 -48.96
N TRP A 383 8.45 -10.72 -48.52
CA TRP A 383 7.31 -10.33 -47.72
C TRP A 383 6.32 -9.44 -48.51
N PHE A 384 5.15 -9.99 -48.83
CA PHE A 384 4.03 -9.21 -49.35
C PHE A 384 3.53 -8.22 -48.29
N LYS A 385 3.71 -6.91 -48.52
CA LYS A 385 3.13 -5.84 -47.70
C LYS A 385 1.63 -5.81 -47.90
N TRP A 386 0.89 -6.15 -46.89
CA TRP A 386 -0.56 -5.98 -46.86
C TRP A 386 -0.92 -5.04 -45.72
N SER A 387 -1.78 -4.04 -45.97
CA SER A 387 -2.36 -3.17 -44.96
C SER A 387 -3.85 -2.99 -45.19
N GLU A 388 -4.68 -3.32 -44.23
CA GLU A 388 -6.09 -3.03 -44.17
C GLU A 388 -6.33 -2.09 -42.99
N GLY A 389 -6.85 -0.89 -43.30
CA GLY A 389 -7.16 0.12 -42.28
C GLY A 389 -8.66 0.28 -42.09
N ARG A 390 -9.12 0.28 -40.86
CA ARG A 390 -10.49 0.66 -40.49
C ARG A 390 -10.43 1.94 -39.67
N ILE A 391 -11.07 3.01 -40.15
CA ILE A 391 -11.18 4.27 -39.42
C ILE A 391 -12.47 4.21 -38.60
N SER A 392 -12.35 4.27 -37.26
CA SER A 392 -13.48 4.44 -36.37
C SER A 392 -13.46 5.86 -35.80
N LEU A 393 -14.40 6.69 -36.19
CA LEU A 393 -14.58 8.03 -35.64
C LEU A 393 -15.49 7.94 -34.44
N GLY A 394 -14.95 8.15 -33.23
CA GLY A 394 -15.72 8.28 -32.02
C GLY A 394 -15.89 9.74 -31.62
N LYS A 395 -17.13 10.19 -31.42
CA LYS A 395 -17.40 11.49 -30.77
C LYS A 395 -17.25 11.29 -29.26
N ASN A 396 -16.28 11.95 -28.64
CA ASN A 396 -16.29 12.13 -27.18
C ASN A 396 -17.39 13.12 -26.82
N LYS A 397 -18.38 12.67 -26.05
CA LYS A 397 -19.24 13.59 -25.31
C LYS A 397 -18.40 14.12 -24.15
N SER A 398 -18.12 15.42 -24.14
CA SER A 398 -17.67 16.13 -22.96
C SER A 398 -18.75 15.98 -21.89
N ILE A 399 -18.41 15.38 -20.77
CA ILE A 399 -19.23 15.43 -19.55
C ILE A 399 -18.88 16.76 -18.90
N ASN A 400 -19.88 17.65 -18.84
CA ASN A 400 -19.84 18.86 -18.01
C ASN A 400 -19.89 18.48 -16.53
#